data_d7a3f78a7f8690292fe430d45c29af3a
#
_entry.id   d7a3f78a7f8690292fe430d45c29af3a
#
_cell.length_a   1.000
_cell.length_b   1.000
_cell.length_c   1.000
_cell.angle_alpha   90.00
_cell.angle_beta   90.00
_cell.angle_gamma   90.00
#
_symmetry.space_group_name_H-M   'P 1'
#
loop_
_entity.id
_entity.type
_entity.pdbx_description
1 polymer ?
#
loop_
_entity_poly.entity_id
_entity_poly.type
_entity_poly.pdbx_seq_one_letter_code
_entity_poly.pdbx_strand_id
1 'polypeptide(L)'
;MPARERRLVLHFASRDPYNTPMKTAHTPRKRFGQNFLQDAGVIAGIANAIHPQAGEHVVEIGPGQGALTAALINRDIRFDVVELDRDLTTGLLAAFSIYPGFKLHSADALAFDFASLARDGVPLRVVGNLPYNISTPLLFRLLEFAPLVQDMHFMLQLEVVNRLAAAPGNKHWGRLGIMAQYHCAVEHLFDVPPEAFYPPPKVQSAIVRLTPYQQSPWPECEEGSLRRIVQSAFAQRRKTLRNNLKGILADHELEQLGIDPGARAETLELLDFIRLANHLSDE
;
A
#
# COMPACT_ATOMS: atom_id res chain seq x y z
N MET A 1 -23.06 -27.47 -52.71
CA MET A 1 -22.63 -27.56 -51.33
C MET A 1 -21.25 -26.94 -51.20
N PRO A 2 -21.05 -25.79 -50.53
CA PRO A 2 -19.74 -25.16 -50.39
C PRO A 2 -19.01 -25.70 -49.18
N ALA A 3 -17.71 -25.91 -49.34
CA ALA A 3 -16.77 -26.40 -48.34
C ALA A 3 -16.60 -25.36 -47.19
N ARG A 4 -16.70 -25.84 -45.97
CA ARG A 4 -16.38 -25.06 -44.75
C ARG A 4 -14.86 -24.99 -44.57
N GLU A 5 -14.29 -23.82 -44.81
CA GLU A 5 -12.93 -23.49 -44.35
C GLU A 5 -12.91 -23.40 -42.84
N ARG A 6 -12.23 -24.34 -42.19
CA ARG A 6 -11.86 -24.24 -40.78
C ARG A 6 -10.63 -23.32 -40.66
N ARG A 7 -10.83 -22.06 -40.26
CA ARG A 7 -9.75 -21.19 -39.82
C ARG A 7 -9.20 -21.73 -38.51
N LEU A 8 -8.00 -22.28 -38.59
CA LEU A 8 -7.20 -22.64 -37.42
C LEU A 8 -6.68 -21.33 -36.81
N VAL A 9 -7.28 -20.87 -35.69
CA VAL A 9 -6.75 -19.75 -34.89
C VAL A 9 -5.64 -20.34 -34.06
N LEU A 10 -4.41 -20.25 -34.54
CA LEU A 10 -3.21 -20.52 -33.73
C LEU A 10 -3.06 -19.40 -32.70
N HIS A 11 -3.45 -19.68 -31.44
CA HIS A 11 -3.05 -18.87 -30.30
C HIS A 11 -1.53 -19.10 -30.06
N PHE A 12 -0.71 -18.25 -30.64
CA PHE A 12 0.66 -18.10 -30.19
C PHE A 12 0.62 -17.38 -28.82
N ALA A 13 0.54 -18.15 -27.74
CA ALA A 13 1.02 -17.68 -26.45
C ALA A 13 2.54 -17.52 -26.63
N SER A 14 3.01 -16.32 -26.89
CA SER A 14 4.43 -15.99 -26.85
C SER A 14 4.90 -16.17 -25.39
N ARG A 15 5.41 -17.36 -25.08
CA ARG A 15 6.23 -17.54 -23.90
C ARG A 15 7.49 -16.72 -24.14
N ASP A 16 7.58 -15.57 -23.46
CA ASP A 16 8.83 -14.84 -23.36
C ASP A 16 9.84 -15.79 -22.69
N PRO A 17 10.90 -16.24 -23.39
CA PRO A 17 11.87 -17.19 -22.85
C PRO A 17 12.64 -16.66 -21.64
N TYR A 18 12.49 -15.36 -21.30
CA TYR A 18 13.14 -14.68 -20.20
C TYR A 18 12.29 -14.62 -18.91
N ASN A 19 11.02 -15.09 -18.95
CA ASN A 19 10.10 -15.02 -17.82
C ASN A 19 10.09 -16.31 -16.97
N THR A 20 11.28 -16.82 -16.62
CA THR A 20 11.40 -17.94 -15.69
C THR A 20 11.77 -17.36 -14.32
N PRO A 21 10.91 -17.51 -13.29
CA PRO A 21 11.26 -17.05 -11.94
C PRO A 21 12.56 -17.71 -11.49
N MET A 22 13.51 -16.88 -11.04
CA MET A 22 14.79 -17.36 -10.56
C MET A 22 14.59 -18.20 -9.31
N LYS A 23 14.84 -19.51 -9.41
CA LYS A 23 15.07 -20.36 -8.24
C LYS A 23 16.49 -20.09 -7.72
N THR A 24 16.69 -18.96 -7.07
CA THR A 24 17.92 -18.74 -6.28
C THR A 24 17.82 -19.55 -5.00
N ALA A 25 18.94 -20.16 -4.59
CA ALA A 25 19.06 -20.92 -3.33
C ALA A 25 19.07 -19.98 -2.09
N HIS A 26 18.40 -18.82 -2.17
CA HIS A 26 18.35 -17.87 -1.06
C HIS A 26 17.48 -18.42 0.07
N THR A 27 18.04 -18.49 1.27
CA THR A 27 17.30 -18.90 2.46
C THR A 27 16.60 -17.72 3.07
N PRO A 28 15.23 -17.78 3.24
CA PRO A 28 14.48 -16.68 3.83
C PRO A 28 15.00 -16.25 5.20
N ARG A 29 15.21 -14.95 5.38
CA ARG A 29 15.76 -14.40 6.62
C ARG A 29 14.63 -13.91 7.53
N LYS A 30 14.46 -14.57 8.68
CA LYS A 30 13.43 -14.22 9.68
C LYS A 30 13.51 -12.74 10.12
N ARG A 31 14.72 -12.16 10.20
CA ARG A 31 14.92 -10.75 10.60
C ARG A 31 14.27 -9.74 9.64
N PHE A 32 14.09 -10.13 8.37
CA PHE A 32 13.44 -9.30 7.35
C PHE A 32 11.97 -9.67 7.13
N GLY A 33 11.43 -10.67 7.84
CA GLY A 33 10.04 -11.10 7.69
C GLY A 33 9.71 -11.61 6.29
N GLN A 34 10.69 -12.25 5.60
CA GLN A 34 10.57 -12.66 4.20
C GLN A 34 9.59 -13.83 4.03
N ASN A 35 8.54 -13.60 3.24
CA ASN A 35 7.63 -14.60 2.69
C ASN A 35 7.55 -14.33 1.18
N PHE A 36 8.19 -15.18 0.38
CA PHE A 36 8.27 -14.98 -1.07
C PHE A 36 7.00 -15.47 -1.75
N LEU A 37 6.36 -14.61 -2.52
CA LEU A 37 5.18 -14.95 -3.32
C LEU A 37 5.57 -15.91 -4.44
N GLN A 38 4.84 -17.02 -4.58
CA GLN A 38 5.13 -18.09 -5.56
C GLN A 38 3.91 -18.51 -6.38
N ASP A 39 2.69 -18.22 -5.91
CA ASP A 39 1.46 -18.59 -6.63
C ASP A 39 1.30 -17.74 -7.90
N ALA A 40 1.35 -18.40 -9.05
CA ALA A 40 1.27 -17.75 -10.35
C ALA A 40 -0.09 -17.08 -10.61
N GLY A 41 -1.19 -17.62 -10.05
CA GLY A 41 -2.52 -17.03 -10.16
C GLY A 41 -2.62 -15.72 -9.38
N VAL A 42 -2.06 -15.70 -8.17
CA VAL A 42 -2.00 -14.48 -7.33
C VAL A 42 -1.11 -13.43 -7.99
N ILE A 43 0.08 -13.81 -8.50
CA ILE A 43 0.98 -12.89 -9.21
C ILE A 43 0.28 -12.28 -10.42
N ALA A 44 -0.39 -13.09 -11.24
CA ALA A 44 -1.15 -12.62 -12.39
C ALA A 44 -2.32 -11.69 -11.97
N GLY A 45 -3.02 -12.03 -10.88
CA GLY A 45 -4.09 -11.19 -10.33
C GLY A 45 -3.59 -9.80 -9.91
N ILE A 46 -2.43 -9.74 -9.23
CA ILE A 46 -1.78 -8.48 -8.85
C ILE A 46 -1.34 -7.70 -10.09
N ALA A 47 -0.65 -8.35 -11.03
CA ALA A 47 -0.20 -7.70 -12.24
C ALA A 47 -1.35 -7.13 -13.07
N ASN A 48 -2.48 -7.85 -13.17
CA ASN A 48 -3.69 -7.37 -13.81
C ASN A 48 -4.34 -6.17 -13.09
N ALA A 49 -4.32 -6.16 -11.74
CA ALA A 49 -4.86 -5.05 -10.95
C ALA A 49 -4.03 -3.77 -11.11
N ILE A 50 -2.70 -3.90 -11.23
CA ILE A 50 -1.77 -2.79 -11.46
C ILE A 50 -1.82 -2.35 -12.92
N HIS A 51 -1.73 -3.28 -13.87
CA HIS A 51 -1.80 -3.09 -15.32
C HIS A 51 -0.95 -1.90 -15.81
N PRO A 52 0.40 -1.97 -15.70
CA PRO A 52 1.27 -0.85 -16.04
C PRO A 52 1.17 -0.47 -17.53
N GLN A 53 1.10 0.83 -17.81
CA GLN A 53 1.03 1.36 -19.17
C GLN A 53 2.38 1.93 -19.62
N ALA A 54 2.59 2.01 -20.95
CA ALA A 54 3.79 2.60 -21.52
C ALA A 54 4.00 4.04 -21.01
N GLY A 55 5.24 4.35 -20.63
CA GLY A 55 5.64 5.66 -20.09
C GLY A 55 5.44 5.81 -18.59
N GLU A 56 4.75 4.90 -17.92
CA GLU A 56 4.58 4.95 -16.45
C GLU A 56 5.87 4.64 -15.69
N HIS A 57 5.89 5.04 -14.42
CA HIS A 57 6.99 4.82 -13.51
C HIS A 57 6.54 3.95 -12.32
N VAL A 58 6.90 2.68 -12.35
CA VAL A 58 6.61 1.73 -11.28
C VAL A 58 7.79 1.66 -10.30
N VAL A 59 7.48 1.66 -9.01
CA VAL A 59 8.44 1.52 -7.91
C VAL A 59 8.05 0.34 -7.06
N GLU A 60 8.82 -0.74 -7.09
CA GLU A 60 8.56 -1.93 -6.26
C GLU A 60 9.39 -1.88 -4.98
N ILE A 61 8.72 -2.00 -3.84
CA ILE A 61 9.37 -2.06 -2.52
C ILE A 61 9.46 -3.52 -2.07
N GLY A 62 10.70 -3.97 -1.79
CA GLY A 62 10.96 -5.33 -1.37
C GLY A 62 10.65 -6.37 -2.45
N PRO A 63 11.26 -6.29 -3.64
CA PRO A 63 11.00 -7.23 -4.75
C PRO A 63 11.33 -8.68 -4.39
N GLY A 64 12.11 -8.91 -3.34
CA GLY A 64 12.51 -10.24 -2.91
C GLY A 64 13.23 -10.99 -4.02
N GLN A 65 12.68 -12.15 -4.44
CA GLN A 65 13.23 -12.93 -5.56
C GLN A 65 12.75 -12.43 -6.94
N GLY A 66 12.02 -11.31 -7.02
CA GLY A 66 11.61 -10.69 -8.27
C GLY A 66 10.37 -11.32 -8.93
N ALA A 67 9.55 -12.05 -8.18
CA ALA A 67 8.36 -12.70 -8.73
C ALA A 67 7.35 -11.69 -9.29
N LEU A 68 7.06 -10.62 -8.55
CA LEU A 68 6.18 -9.55 -8.99
C LEU A 68 6.89 -8.64 -10.01
N THR A 69 8.18 -8.35 -9.80
CA THR A 69 9.03 -7.65 -10.79
C THR A 69 8.89 -8.28 -12.18
N ALA A 70 9.07 -9.60 -12.28
CA ALA A 70 9.00 -10.32 -13.55
C ALA A 70 7.63 -10.23 -14.24
N ALA A 71 6.55 -10.11 -13.46
CA ALA A 71 5.20 -10.00 -13.99
C ALA A 71 4.83 -8.58 -14.44
N LEU A 72 5.51 -7.55 -13.93
CA LEU A 72 5.20 -6.14 -14.18
C LEU A 72 6.16 -5.47 -15.17
N ILE A 73 7.45 -5.86 -15.17
CA ILE A 73 8.50 -5.16 -15.93
C ILE A 73 8.32 -5.39 -17.44
N ASN A 74 8.47 -4.32 -18.21
CA ASN A 74 8.54 -4.36 -19.67
C ASN A 74 9.50 -3.25 -20.17
N ARG A 75 9.68 -3.13 -21.51
CA ARG A 75 10.64 -2.18 -22.10
C ARG A 75 10.13 -0.74 -22.15
N ASP A 76 8.83 -0.55 -21.96
CA ASP A 76 8.16 0.72 -22.20
C ASP A 76 7.88 1.52 -20.93
N ILE A 77 8.24 0.95 -19.75
CA ILE A 77 8.07 1.59 -18.45
C ILE A 77 9.41 1.86 -17.76
N ARG A 78 9.42 2.81 -16.83
CA ARG A 78 10.48 2.92 -15.82
C ARG A 78 10.14 2.01 -14.65
N PHE A 79 11.11 1.26 -14.17
CA PHE A 79 10.91 0.31 -13.09
C PHE A 79 12.05 0.39 -12.09
N ASP A 80 11.80 1.06 -10.97
CA ASP A 80 12.74 1.14 -9.86
C ASP A 80 12.38 0.09 -8.80
N VAL A 81 13.39 -0.56 -8.22
CA VAL A 81 13.21 -1.46 -7.08
C VAL A 81 14.01 -0.97 -5.88
N VAL A 82 13.41 -0.99 -4.68
CA VAL A 82 14.07 -0.66 -3.42
C VAL A 82 14.19 -1.94 -2.58
N GLU A 83 15.42 -2.44 -2.40
CA GLU A 83 15.69 -3.69 -1.69
C GLU A 83 16.76 -3.50 -0.60
N LEU A 84 16.44 -3.94 0.62
CA LEU A 84 17.32 -3.85 1.78
C LEU A 84 18.28 -5.03 1.85
N ASP A 85 17.85 -6.21 1.43
CA ASP A 85 18.66 -7.44 1.50
C ASP A 85 19.67 -7.51 0.33
N ARG A 86 20.92 -7.18 0.63
CA ARG A 86 22.01 -7.16 -0.37
C ARG A 86 22.25 -8.51 -1.06
N ASP A 87 21.88 -9.63 -0.44
CA ASP A 87 22.07 -10.95 -1.05
C ASP A 87 21.09 -11.18 -2.21
N LEU A 88 19.95 -10.44 -2.24
CA LEU A 88 18.98 -10.50 -3.34
C LEU A 88 19.36 -9.58 -4.50
N THR A 89 20.13 -8.51 -4.24
CA THR A 89 20.42 -7.49 -5.26
C THR A 89 21.18 -8.03 -6.48
N THR A 90 22.15 -8.93 -6.27
CA THR A 90 22.93 -9.54 -7.37
C THR A 90 22.01 -10.34 -8.30
N GLY A 91 21.10 -11.10 -7.75
CA GLY A 91 20.14 -11.87 -8.54
C GLY A 91 19.18 -11.00 -9.31
N LEU A 92 18.64 -9.95 -8.69
CA LEU A 92 17.75 -8.98 -9.34
C LEU A 92 18.46 -8.27 -10.50
N LEU A 93 19.69 -7.81 -10.32
CA LEU A 93 20.49 -7.20 -11.38
C LEU A 93 20.73 -8.18 -12.54
N ALA A 94 21.09 -9.43 -12.24
CA ALA A 94 21.34 -10.44 -13.27
C ALA A 94 20.07 -10.74 -14.10
N ALA A 95 18.89 -10.72 -13.48
CA ALA A 95 17.63 -11.02 -14.16
C ALA A 95 17.07 -9.82 -14.94
N PHE A 96 17.16 -8.61 -14.40
CA PHE A 96 16.37 -7.49 -14.91
C PHE A 96 17.18 -6.35 -15.53
N SER A 97 18.52 -6.33 -15.46
CA SER A 97 19.35 -5.28 -16.08
C SER A 97 19.24 -5.20 -17.61
N ILE A 98 18.67 -6.21 -18.26
CA ILE A 98 18.38 -6.19 -19.70
C ILE A 98 17.27 -5.21 -20.08
N TYR A 99 16.45 -4.80 -19.11
CA TYR A 99 15.37 -3.81 -19.32
C TYR A 99 15.95 -2.40 -19.15
N PRO A 100 15.89 -1.53 -20.17
CA PRO A 100 16.54 -0.21 -20.10
C PRO A 100 15.99 0.70 -18.99
N GLY A 101 14.73 0.51 -18.60
CA GLY A 101 14.07 1.27 -17.55
C GLY A 101 14.31 0.74 -16.13
N PHE A 102 14.99 -0.41 -15.97
CA PHE A 102 15.21 -1.02 -14.66
C PHE A 102 16.32 -0.34 -13.86
N LYS A 103 16.04 -0.01 -12.60
CA LYS A 103 17.04 0.48 -11.65
C LYS A 103 16.85 -0.18 -10.29
N LEU A 104 17.95 -0.50 -9.61
CA LEU A 104 17.95 -1.09 -8.28
C LEU A 104 18.58 -0.13 -7.27
N HIS A 105 17.86 0.11 -6.18
CA HIS A 105 18.31 0.87 -5.03
C HIS A 105 18.50 -0.06 -3.84
N SER A 106 19.75 -0.27 -3.41
CA SER A 106 20.04 -1.03 -2.19
C SER A 106 19.90 -0.12 -0.99
N ALA A 107 18.67 -0.01 -0.45
CA ALA A 107 18.30 0.96 0.58
C ALA A 107 17.19 0.45 1.51
N ASP A 108 17.07 1.08 2.69
CA ASP A 108 15.94 0.92 3.57
C ASP A 108 14.78 1.79 3.07
N ALA A 109 13.64 1.18 2.73
CA ALA A 109 12.47 1.89 2.25
C ALA A 109 11.89 2.89 3.27
N LEU A 110 12.10 2.69 4.56
CA LEU A 110 11.70 3.65 5.61
C LEU A 110 12.52 4.95 5.58
N ALA A 111 13.76 4.90 5.06
CA ALA A 111 14.65 6.05 4.95
C ALA A 111 14.82 6.55 3.50
N PHE A 112 14.27 5.83 2.52
CA PHE A 112 14.45 6.15 1.11
C PHE A 112 13.69 7.43 0.72
N ASP A 113 14.35 8.27 -0.09
CA ASP A 113 13.73 9.47 -0.66
C ASP A 113 13.01 9.16 -1.97
N PHE A 114 11.73 8.85 -1.88
CA PHE A 114 10.89 8.58 -3.05
C PHE A 114 10.71 9.82 -3.96
N ALA A 115 10.85 11.05 -3.43
CA ALA A 115 10.78 12.25 -4.24
C ALA A 115 11.93 12.32 -5.27
N SER A 116 13.06 11.69 -4.97
CA SER A 116 14.18 11.59 -5.89
C SER A 116 13.85 10.86 -7.20
N LEU A 117 12.80 10.03 -7.21
CA LEU A 117 12.35 9.26 -8.37
C LEU A 117 11.35 10.05 -9.26
N ALA A 118 10.62 11.01 -8.70
CA ALA A 118 9.54 11.74 -9.38
C ALA A 118 10.02 13.02 -10.09
N ARG A 119 11.32 13.17 -10.41
CA ARG A 119 11.94 14.40 -10.91
C ARG A 119 11.42 14.91 -12.24
N ASP A 120 10.87 14.00 -13.07
CA ASP A 120 10.40 14.33 -14.43
C ASP A 120 8.91 14.65 -14.47
N GLY A 121 8.25 14.79 -13.31
CA GLY A 121 6.83 15.06 -13.21
C GLY A 121 5.91 13.88 -13.56
N VAL A 122 6.47 12.69 -13.84
CA VAL A 122 5.68 11.46 -14.00
C VAL A 122 5.36 10.91 -12.61
N PRO A 123 4.08 10.75 -12.26
CA PRO A 123 3.70 10.24 -10.95
C PRO A 123 4.14 8.79 -10.76
N LEU A 124 4.45 8.41 -9.54
CA LEU A 124 4.92 7.08 -9.17
C LEU A 124 3.74 6.14 -8.98
N ARG A 125 3.89 4.90 -9.41
CA ARG A 125 3.02 3.78 -9.05
C ARG A 125 3.78 2.87 -8.12
N VAL A 126 3.43 2.86 -6.83
CA VAL A 126 4.20 2.14 -5.81
C VAL A 126 3.58 0.79 -5.54
N VAL A 127 4.37 -0.26 -5.64
CA VAL A 127 3.88 -1.64 -5.49
C VAL A 127 4.76 -2.43 -4.52
N GLY A 128 4.24 -3.51 -3.96
CA GLY A 128 5.10 -4.42 -3.19
C GLY A 128 4.36 -5.42 -2.31
N ASN A 129 5.05 -6.52 -2.04
CA ASN A 129 4.72 -7.45 -0.97
C ASN A 129 5.46 -7.00 0.29
N LEU A 130 4.82 -6.13 1.10
CA LEU A 130 5.51 -5.46 2.20
C LEU A 130 5.77 -6.41 3.38
N PRO A 131 6.98 -6.37 3.98
CA PRO A 131 7.24 -7.09 5.21
C PRO A 131 6.30 -6.64 6.33
N TYR A 132 5.63 -7.59 6.98
CA TYR A 132 4.55 -7.29 7.94
C TYR A 132 4.98 -6.44 9.13
N ASN A 133 6.23 -6.60 9.57
CA ASN A 133 6.78 -5.87 10.72
C ASN A 133 7.01 -4.38 10.46
N ILE A 134 7.13 -3.95 9.19
CA ILE A 134 7.35 -2.55 8.82
C ILE A 134 6.21 -1.95 7.99
N SER A 135 5.18 -2.72 7.64
CA SER A 135 4.12 -2.27 6.73
C SER A 135 3.42 -0.99 7.20
N THR A 136 3.03 -0.92 8.47
CA THR A 136 2.34 0.28 9.00
C THR A 136 3.24 1.53 9.00
N PRO A 137 4.47 1.55 9.54
CA PRO A 137 5.33 2.72 9.44
C PRO A 137 5.68 3.09 8.00
N LEU A 138 5.85 2.10 7.10
CA LEU A 138 6.11 2.36 5.70
C LEU A 138 4.91 3.00 4.98
N LEU A 139 3.68 2.56 5.28
CA LEU A 139 2.47 3.20 4.77
C LEU A 139 2.41 4.69 5.18
N PHE A 140 2.63 5.01 6.46
CA PHE A 140 2.67 6.40 6.90
C PHE A 140 3.77 7.20 6.19
N ARG A 141 4.94 6.61 5.99
CA ARG A 141 6.03 7.25 5.25
C ARG A 141 5.64 7.53 3.79
N LEU A 142 4.96 6.59 3.12
CA LEU A 142 4.53 6.76 1.72
C LEU A 142 3.42 7.81 1.57
N LEU A 143 2.55 7.98 2.56
CA LEU A 143 1.55 9.04 2.57
C LEU A 143 2.17 10.45 2.55
N GLU A 144 3.39 10.63 3.09
CA GLU A 144 4.12 11.90 3.00
C GLU A 144 4.48 12.26 1.54
N PHE A 145 4.55 11.25 0.65
CA PHE A 145 4.81 11.41 -0.78
C PHE A 145 3.54 11.31 -1.64
N ALA A 146 2.36 11.29 -1.02
CA ALA A 146 1.08 11.14 -1.74
C ALA A 146 0.92 12.07 -2.96
N PRO A 147 1.35 13.35 -2.93
CA PRO A 147 1.26 14.24 -4.09
C PRO A 147 2.08 13.80 -5.31
N LEU A 148 3.06 12.92 -5.12
CA LEU A 148 3.93 12.39 -6.19
C LEU A 148 3.48 11.02 -6.69
N VAL A 149 2.43 10.45 -6.08
CA VAL A 149 2.00 9.07 -6.30
C VAL A 149 0.66 9.03 -7.03
N GLN A 150 0.58 8.24 -8.10
CA GLN A 150 -0.67 7.97 -8.81
C GLN A 150 -1.54 6.96 -8.04
N ASP A 151 -0.94 5.84 -7.68
CA ASP A 151 -1.56 4.78 -6.88
C ASP A 151 -0.50 3.92 -6.17
N MET A 152 -0.97 3.18 -5.16
CA MET A 152 -0.17 2.22 -4.42
C MET A 152 -0.91 0.88 -4.36
N HIS A 153 -0.22 -0.22 -4.67
CA HIS A 153 -0.78 -1.56 -4.58
C HIS A 153 0.09 -2.41 -3.67
N PHE A 154 -0.44 -2.78 -2.52
CA PHE A 154 0.31 -3.53 -1.53
C PHE A 154 -0.34 -4.84 -1.15
N MET A 155 0.49 -5.87 -1.00
CA MET A 155 0.11 -7.07 -0.29
C MET A 155 0.50 -6.92 1.17
N LEU A 156 -0.50 -7.01 2.06
CA LEU A 156 -0.39 -6.82 3.50
C LEU A 156 -1.11 -7.94 4.24
N GLN A 157 -0.91 -8.05 5.55
CA GLN A 157 -1.78 -8.90 6.38
C GLN A 157 -3.24 -8.46 6.24
N LEU A 158 -4.16 -9.43 6.14
CA LEU A 158 -5.59 -9.17 6.00
C LEU A 158 -6.13 -8.25 7.12
N GLU A 159 -5.63 -8.39 8.36
CA GLU A 159 -6.00 -7.50 9.46
C GLU A 159 -5.64 -6.03 9.17
N VAL A 160 -4.46 -5.79 8.58
CA VAL A 160 -4.01 -4.43 8.24
C VAL A 160 -4.89 -3.85 7.12
N VAL A 161 -5.20 -4.65 6.09
CA VAL A 161 -6.11 -4.24 5.01
C VAL A 161 -7.51 -3.93 5.56
N ASN A 162 -8.04 -4.79 6.44
CA ASN A 162 -9.33 -4.56 7.10
C ASN A 162 -9.36 -3.27 7.93
N ARG A 163 -8.23 -2.88 8.53
CA ARG A 163 -8.10 -1.59 9.26
C ARG A 163 -8.00 -0.41 8.32
N LEU A 164 -7.33 -0.55 7.17
CA LEU A 164 -7.22 0.51 6.16
C LEU A 164 -8.58 0.81 5.51
N ALA A 165 -9.34 -0.24 5.17
CA ALA A 165 -10.61 -0.14 4.45
C ALA A 165 -11.84 -0.08 5.37
N ALA A 166 -11.66 -0.03 6.70
CA ALA A 166 -12.78 0.02 7.65
C ALA A 166 -13.60 1.30 7.50
N ALA A 167 -14.89 1.20 7.76
CA ALA A 167 -15.80 2.32 7.92
C ALA A 167 -16.10 2.62 9.40
N PRO A 168 -16.59 3.81 9.75
CA PRO A 168 -17.05 4.16 11.09
C PRO A 168 -18.01 3.11 11.66
N GLY A 169 -17.93 2.84 12.96
CA GLY A 169 -18.70 1.80 13.64
C GLY A 169 -18.16 0.38 13.50
N ASN A 170 -17.22 0.14 12.61
CA ASN A 170 -16.55 -1.15 12.48
C ASN A 170 -15.48 -1.33 13.55
N LYS A 171 -15.33 -2.58 14.07
CA LYS A 171 -14.29 -2.92 15.05
C LYS A 171 -12.85 -2.66 14.58
N HIS A 172 -12.61 -2.56 13.28
CA HIS A 172 -11.31 -2.28 12.68
C HIS A 172 -11.06 -0.79 12.43
N TRP A 173 -12.11 0.06 12.55
CA TRP A 173 -11.99 1.49 12.40
C TRP A 173 -11.05 2.08 13.45
N GLY A 174 -10.11 2.93 13.02
CA GLY A 174 -9.12 3.50 13.90
C GLY A 174 -8.05 4.31 13.18
N ARG A 175 -7.01 4.67 13.91
CA ARG A 175 -5.95 5.60 13.49
C ARG A 175 -5.40 5.34 12.08
N LEU A 176 -5.10 4.07 11.76
CA LEU A 176 -4.51 3.71 10.47
C LEU A 176 -5.49 4.00 9.32
N GLY A 177 -6.76 3.56 9.47
CA GLY A 177 -7.79 3.78 8.46
C GLY A 177 -8.09 5.26 8.26
N ILE A 178 -8.24 6.02 9.37
CA ILE A 178 -8.54 7.46 9.33
C ILE A 178 -7.42 8.22 8.59
N MET A 179 -6.16 8.01 8.97
CA MET A 179 -5.05 8.71 8.33
C MET A 179 -4.86 8.29 6.87
N ALA A 180 -5.03 7.01 6.54
CA ALA A 180 -4.96 6.56 5.15
C ALA A 180 -6.10 7.13 4.30
N GLN A 181 -7.34 7.11 4.81
CA GLN A 181 -8.52 7.61 4.10
C GLN A 181 -8.61 9.14 4.05
N TYR A 182 -7.86 9.84 4.90
CA TYR A 182 -7.67 11.28 4.76
C TYR A 182 -6.89 11.65 3.49
N HIS A 183 -5.91 10.82 3.12
CA HIS A 183 -5.05 11.06 1.96
C HIS A 183 -5.50 10.32 0.69
N CYS A 184 -6.15 9.16 0.83
CA CYS A 184 -6.38 8.21 -0.27
C CYS A 184 -7.78 7.61 -0.24
N ALA A 185 -8.32 7.32 -1.42
CA ALA A 185 -9.33 6.26 -1.55
C ALA A 185 -8.65 4.90 -1.29
N VAL A 186 -9.30 4.05 -0.49
CA VAL A 186 -8.77 2.74 -0.09
C VAL A 186 -9.69 1.64 -0.57
N GLU A 187 -9.16 0.68 -1.32
CA GLU A 187 -9.92 -0.45 -1.87
C GLU A 187 -9.25 -1.77 -1.49
N HIS A 188 -9.99 -2.65 -0.82
CA HIS A 188 -9.60 -4.05 -0.64
C HIS A 188 -9.92 -4.79 -1.94
N LEU A 189 -8.90 -5.28 -2.65
CA LEU A 189 -9.08 -5.89 -3.97
C LEU A 189 -9.44 -7.38 -3.85
N PHE A 190 -8.59 -8.17 -3.21
CA PHE A 190 -8.82 -9.61 -3.00
C PHE A 190 -7.91 -10.18 -1.91
N ASP A 191 -8.34 -11.31 -1.33
CA ASP A 191 -7.59 -12.05 -0.32
C ASP A 191 -6.54 -12.97 -0.96
N VAL A 192 -5.44 -13.18 -0.22
CA VAL A 192 -4.33 -14.05 -0.61
C VAL A 192 -4.07 -15.07 0.50
N PRO A 193 -4.21 -16.38 0.21
CA PRO A 193 -4.02 -17.42 1.21
C PRO A 193 -2.53 -17.64 1.52
N PRO A 194 -2.20 -18.15 2.72
CA PRO A 194 -0.82 -18.40 3.15
C PRO A 194 -0.02 -19.31 2.21
N GLU A 195 -0.68 -20.25 1.56
CA GLU A 195 -0.09 -21.23 0.64
C GLU A 195 0.50 -20.60 -0.61
N ALA A 196 0.12 -19.35 -0.91
CA ALA A 196 0.69 -18.59 -2.03
C ALA A 196 2.17 -18.19 -1.81
N PHE A 197 2.71 -18.41 -0.60
CA PHE A 197 4.05 -17.97 -0.20
C PHE A 197 4.97 -19.11 0.22
N TYR A 198 6.28 -18.84 0.15
CA TYR A 198 7.31 -19.68 0.76
C TYR A 198 8.31 -18.84 1.58
N PRO A 199 8.50 -19.13 2.87
CA PRO A 199 7.64 -20.01 3.67
C PRO A 199 6.23 -19.40 3.83
N PRO A 200 5.19 -20.22 4.08
CA PRO A 200 3.84 -19.69 4.29
C PRO A 200 3.78 -18.86 5.58
N PRO A 201 3.18 -17.66 5.55
CA PRO A 201 2.92 -16.86 6.75
C PRO A 201 1.87 -17.56 7.63
N LYS A 202 1.81 -17.17 8.92
CA LYS A 202 0.82 -17.71 9.86
C LYS A 202 -0.57 -17.10 9.71
N VAL A 203 -0.71 -16.05 8.91
CA VAL A 203 -1.93 -15.26 8.76
C VAL A 203 -2.23 -15.06 7.28
N GLN A 204 -3.50 -14.84 6.98
CA GLN A 204 -3.98 -14.48 5.65
C GLN A 204 -3.46 -13.09 5.25
N SER A 205 -3.22 -12.89 3.97
CA SER A 205 -2.87 -11.62 3.36
C SER A 205 -4.02 -11.12 2.48
N ALA A 206 -3.93 -9.89 2.04
CA ALA A 206 -4.83 -9.34 1.03
C ALA A 206 -4.10 -8.26 0.22
N ILE A 207 -4.62 -8.00 -0.98
CA ILE A 207 -4.19 -6.90 -1.82
C ILE A 207 -5.09 -5.70 -1.56
N VAL A 208 -4.45 -4.55 -1.30
CA VAL A 208 -5.10 -3.26 -1.13
C VAL A 208 -4.57 -2.28 -2.17
N ARG A 209 -5.47 -1.46 -2.72
CA ARG A 209 -5.13 -0.29 -3.53
C ARG A 209 -5.39 0.96 -2.70
N LEU A 210 -4.43 1.87 -2.68
CA LEU A 210 -4.58 3.22 -2.15
C LEU A 210 -4.35 4.20 -3.31
N THR A 211 -5.34 5.05 -3.57
CA THR A 211 -5.27 6.06 -4.63
C THR A 211 -5.31 7.44 -3.97
N PRO A 212 -4.19 8.19 -3.94
CA PRO A 212 -4.15 9.54 -3.38
C PRO A 212 -5.17 10.45 -4.07
N TYR A 213 -5.84 11.30 -3.29
CA TYR A 213 -6.76 12.27 -3.84
C TYR A 213 -5.99 13.36 -4.59
N GLN A 214 -6.35 13.63 -5.84
CA GLN A 214 -5.83 14.75 -6.62
C GLN A 214 -6.34 16.10 -6.08
N GLN A 215 -7.58 16.09 -5.59
CA GLN A 215 -8.19 17.17 -4.83
C GLN A 215 -8.82 16.54 -3.59
N SER A 216 -8.46 17.04 -2.42
CA SER A 216 -9.01 16.51 -1.17
C SER A 216 -10.54 16.62 -1.16
N PRO A 217 -11.28 15.54 -0.88
CA PRO A 217 -12.72 15.61 -0.66
C PRO A 217 -13.08 16.18 0.72
N TRP A 218 -12.07 16.46 1.55
CA TRP A 218 -12.21 16.92 2.92
C TRP A 218 -11.97 18.42 3.03
N PRO A 219 -12.57 19.09 4.03
CA PRO A 219 -12.19 20.44 4.40
C PRO A 219 -10.69 20.53 4.70
N GLU A 220 -10.12 21.70 4.47
CA GLU A 220 -8.74 22.00 4.84
C GLU A 220 -8.53 21.73 6.34
N CYS A 221 -7.41 21.09 6.67
CA CYS A 221 -7.08 20.72 8.05
C CYS A 221 -5.56 20.66 8.20
N GLU A 222 -5.06 21.17 9.31
CA GLU A 222 -3.67 21.01 9.70
C GLU A 222 -3.43 19.54 10.10
N GLU A 223 -2.59 18.82 9.35
CA GLU A 223 -2.40 17.37 9.51
C GLU A 223 -1.86 16.99 10.90
N GLY A 224 -1.01 17.82 11.50
CA GLY A 224 -0.47 17.59 12.84
C GLY A 224 -1.57 17.60 13.89
N SER A 225 -2.51 18.54 13.80
CA SER A 225 -3.69 18.63 14.67
C SER A 225 -4.62 17.43 14.47
N LEU A 226 -4.89 17.03 13.21
CA LEU A 226 -5.66 15.82 12.92
C LEU A 226 -4.98 14.58 13.53
N ARG A 227 -3.69 14.41 13.32
CA ARG A 227 -2.90 13.30 13.86
C ARG A 227 -2.94 13.26 15.39
N ARG A 228 -2.83 14.43 16.04
CA ARG A 228 -2.91 14.57 17.50
C ARG A 228 -4.29 14.17 18.03
N ILE A 229 -5.36 14.69 17.44
CA ILE A 229 -6.74 14.38 17.83
C ILE A 229 -7.03 12.88 17.65
N VAL A 230 -6.73 12.31 16.49
CA VAL A 230 -6.96 10.88 16.20
C VAL A 230 -6.13 10.00 17.17
N GLN A 231 -4.88 10.36 17.45
CA GLN A 231 -4.06 9.62 18.40
C GLN A 231 -4.66 9.63 19.81
N SER A 232 -5.11 10.77 20.26
CA SER A 232 -5.69 10.95 21.62
C SER A 232 -7.05 10.26 21.72
N ALA A 233 -7.94 10.43 20.74
CA ALA A 233 -9.27 9.81 20.72
C ALA A 233 -9.21 8.27 20.79
N PHE A 234 -8.20 7.65 20.16
CA PHE A 234 -7.98 6.20 20.18
C PHE A 234 -6.97 5.71 21.23
N ALA A 235 -6.53 6.58 22.17
CA ALA A 235 -5.54 6.19 23.18
C ALA A 235 -6.04 5.03 24.06
N GLN A 236 -7.32 5.04 24.42
CA GLN A 236 -7.98 3.98 25.18
C GLN A 236 -9.29 3.57 24.51
N ARG A 237 -9.24 2.52 23.71
CA ARG A 237 -10.34 2.11 22.84
C ARG A 237 -11.71 1.95 23.52
N ARG A 238 -11.73 1.46 24.78
CA ARG A 238 -12.95 1.24 25.55
C ARG A 238 -13.50 2.50 26.24
N LYS A 239 -12.78 3.62 26.21
CA LYS A 239 -13.20 4.88 26.82
C LYS A 239 -13.94 5.77 25.83
N THR A 240 -14.78 6.65 26.39
CA THR A 240 -15.49 7.69 25.63
C THR A 240 -14.55 8.83 25.23
N LEU A 241 -15.00 9.68 24.31
CA LEU A 241 -14.25 10.87 23.88
C LEU A 241 -13.95 11.81 25.04
N ARG A 242 -14.91 12.06 25.95
CA ARG A 242 -14.71 12.81 27.20
C ARG A 242 -13.48 12.39 27.95
N ASN A 243 -13.24 11.08 28.05
CA ASN A 243 -12.09 10.55 28.80
C ASN A 243 -10.79 10.59 27.96
N ASN A 244 -10.88 10.30 26.68
CA ASN A 244 -9.71 10.24 25.80
C ASN A 244 -9.18 11.62 25.41
N LEU A 245 -10.06 12.62 25.30
CA LEU A 245 -9.71 14.00 24.94
C LEU A 245 -9.61 14.93 26.15
N LYS A 246 -9.70 14.38 27.38
CA LYS A 246 -9.56 15.17 28.60
C LYS A 246 -8.25 15.96 28.61
N GLY A 247 -8.35 17.29 28.79
CA GLY A 247 -7.20 18.20 28.77
C GLY A 247 -6.74 18.61 27.35
N ILE A 248 -7.50 18.21 26.34
CA ILE A 248 -7.35 18.66 24.95
C ILE A 248 -8.60 19.43 24.53
N LEU A 249 -9.79 18.86 24.76
CA LEU A 249 -11.08 19.45 24.49
C LEU A 249 -12.04 19.19 25.66
N ALA A 250 -12.84 20.20 26.02
CA ALA A 250 -13.85 20.08 27.04
C ALA A 250 -15.18 19.52 26.46
N ASP A 251 -16.08 19.05 27.34
CA ASP A 251 -17.36 18.47 26.91
C ASP A 251 -18.21 19.44 26.10
N HIS A 252 -18.26 20.71 26.52
CA HIS A 252 -19.04 21.74 25.83
C HIS A 252 -18.52 22.07 24.43
N GLU A 253 -17.20 21.94 24.19
CA GLU A 253 -16.60 22.13 22.87
C GLU A 253 -17.00 20.98 21.92
N LEU A 254 -16.99 19.73 22.43
CA LEU A 254 -17.49 18.57 21.68
C LEU A 254 -18.95 18.76 21.29
N GLU A 255 -19.80 19.21 22.24
CA GLU A 255 -21.24 19.47 22.02
C GLU A 255 -21.45 20.60 21.00
N GLN A 256 -20.67 21.68 21.04
CA GLN A 256 -20.72 22.77 20.04
C GLN A 256 -20.39 22.28 18.63
N LEU A 257 -19.52 21.29 18.50
CA LEU A 257 -19.19 20.64 17.22
C LEU A 257 -20.21 19.56 16.80
N GLY A 258 -21.26 19.36 17.60
CA GLY A 258 -22.30 18.35 17.36
C GLY A 258 -21.85 16.91 17.66
N ILE A 259 -20.83 16.74 18.50
CA ILE A 259 -20.24 15.44 18.87
C ILE A 259 -20.63 15.11 20.31
N ASP A 260 -21.23 13.93 20.53
CA ASP A 260 -21.54 13.45 21.88
C ASP A 260 -20.26 13.11 22.67
N PRO A 261 -19.96 13.77 23.79
CA PRO A 261 -18.80 13.44 24.65
C PRO A 261 -18.84 12.00 25.17
N GLY A 262 -20.01 11.39 25.25
CA GLY A 262 -20.22 9.99 25.64
C GLY A 262 -19.93 8.98 24.54
N ALA A 263 -19.80 9.41 23.28
CA ALA A 263 -19.47 8.56 22.16
C ALA A 263 -18.07 7.94 22.29
N ARG A 264 -17.83 6.86 21.55
CA ARG A 264 -16.48 6.28 21.39
C ARG A 264 -15.88 6.72 20.06
N ALA A 265 -14.56 6.87 20.01
CA ALA A 265 -13.86 7.28 18.80
C ALA A 265 -14.16 6.41 17.56
N GLU A 266 -14.44 5.12 17.77
CA GLU A 266 -14.76 4.19 16.67
C GLU A 266 -16.11 4.46 15.99
N THR A 267 -16.99 5.29 16.57
CA THR A 267 -18.28 5.65 15.98
C THR A 267 -18.25 6.96 15.17
N LEU A 268 -17.17 7.74 15.28
CA LEU A 268 -17.00 9.01 14.59
C LEU A 268 -16.60 8.79 13.12
N GLU A 269 -17.11 9.65 12.25
CA GLU A 269 -16.69 9.75 10.87
C GLU A 269 -15.36 10.52 10.74
N LEU A 270 -14.67 10.38 9.62
CA LEU A 270 -13.45 11.15 9.35
C LEU A 270 -13.69 12.66 9.43
N LEU A 271 -14.83 13.12 8.95
CA LEU A 271 -15.21 14.55 9.00
C LEU A 271 -15.31 15.08 10.44
N ASP A 272 -15.75 14.25 11.39
CA ASP A 272 -15.81 14.64 12.81
C ASP A 272 -14.41 14.87 13.38
N PHE A 273 -13.44 13.99 13.04
CA PHE A 273 -12.04 14.18 13.44
C PHE A 273 -11.43 15.44 12.84
N ILE A 274 -11.80 15.80 11.60
CA ILE A 274 -11.37 17.04 10.95
C ILE A 274 -11.94 18.26 11.68
N ARG A 275 -13.23 18.23 12.04
CA ARG A 275 -13.87 19.32 12.83
C ARG A 275 -13.17 19.52 14.18
N LEU A 276 -12.87 18.42 14.88
CA LEU A 276 -12.16 18.47 16.16
C LEU A 276 -10.74 19.03 15.98
N ALA A 277 -10.04 18.65 14.91
CA ALA A 277 -8.68 19.12 14.63
C ALA A 277 -8.65 20.62 14.28
N ASN A 278 -9.61 21.09 13.47
CA ASN A 278 -9.69 22.50 13.10
C ASN A 278 -10.02 23.38 14.32
N HIS A 279 -10.92 22.93 15.18
CA HIS A 279 -11.24 23.66 16.43
C HIS A 279 -9.98 23.80 17.32
N LEU A 280 -9.14 22.77 17.39
CA LEU A 280 -7.88 22.82 18.15
C LEU A 280 -6.84 23.78 17.54
N SER A 281 -6.89 24.04 16.23
CA SER A 281 -5.94 24.89 15.54
C SER A 281 -6.33 26.37 15.60
N ASP A 282 -7.61 26.70 15.87
CA ASP A 282 -8.13 28.06 15.97
C ASP A 282 -7.90 28.69 17.36
N GLU A 283 -7.40 27.90 18.35
CA GLU A 283 -6.99 28.33 19.68
C GLU A 283 -5.45 28.55 19.73
#